data_0b1f6f3f444ef1e1e7c66d2b74d59702
#
_entry.id   0b1f6f3f444ef1e1e7c66d2b74d59702
#
_cell.length_a   1.000
_cell.length_b   1.000
_cell.length_c   1.000
_cell.angle_alpha   90.00
_cell.angle_beta   90.00
_cell.angle_gamma   90.00
#
_symmetry.space_group_name_H-M   'P 1'
#
loop_
_entity.id
_entity.type
_entity.pdbx_description
1 polymer ?
#
loop_
_entity_poly.entity_id
_entity_poly.type
_entity_poly.pdbx_seq_one_letter_code
_entity_poly.pdbx_strand_id
1 'polypeptide(L)'
;MTLHVNLKVMICDHDFYGLHAINSYLAWDRRTRVVALTQTVGGIFEWLERRAEAEWPDTMILDTEDIETPDELKSVITRIRAKIADVKVVVLEHIPRAEFALAAMDGGAVGYLVRNDVGLQIASTIAWLQNVPFAISSGVEKVIKPQINKRLATAVVLPKQRPYPELTDRIRQAIQLCVVEGMSADLAADEMGVSPHTIRSYIKEGYRIMEASDRNEYPAEMSAQERAFMRFTALDDSDTHQFLPPDEPDSSQPQD
;
A
#
# COMPACT_ATOMS: atom_id res chain seq x y z
N MET A 1 -13.87 9.79 2.68
CA MET A 1 -12.55 9.74 1.99
C MET A 1 -12.77 9.30 0.56
N THR A 2 -12.28 10.04 -0.42
CA THR A 2 -12.42 9.64 -1.83
C THR A 2 -11.58 8.40 -2.07
N LEU A 3 -12.18 7.32 -2.55
CA LEU A 3 -11.47 6.10 -2.89
C LEU A 3 -10.61 6.40 -4.13
N HIS A 4 -9.28 6.46 -3.96
CA HIS A 4 -8.39 6.50 -5.12
C HIS A 4 -8.51 5.19 -5.88
N VAL A 5 -8.93 5.27 -7.14
CA VAL A 5 -9.11 4.10 -8.00
C VAL A 5 -8.13 4.21 -9.16
N ASN A 6 -7.50 3.08 -9.50
CA ASN A 6 -6.67 2.95 -10.69
C ASN A 6 -5.36 3.79 -10.68
N LEU A 7 -4.73 3.96 -9.50
CA LEU A 7 -3.39 4.53 -9.40
C LEU A 7 -2.40 3.69 -10.22
N LYS A 8 -1.70 4.33 -11.14
CA LYS A 8 -0.68 3.65 -11.95
C LYS A 8 0.58 3.42 -11.12
N VAL A 9 0.97 2.16 -10.95
CA VAL A 9 2.10 1.76 -10.13
C VAL A 9 3.19 1.13 -10.98
N MET A 10 4.42 1.60 -10.84
CA MET A 10 5.62 0.92 -11.31
C MET A 10 6.33 0.26 -10.13
N ILE A 11 6.80 -0.97 -10.31
CA ILE A 11 7.55 -1.70 -9.28
C ILE A 11 8.97 -1.93 -9.78
N CYS A 12 9.94 -1.52 -8.98
CA CYS A 12 11.35 -1.84 -9.17
C CYS A 12 11.82 -2.66 -7.98
N ASP A 13 12.12 -3.93 -8.20
CA ASP A 13 12.49 -4.87 -7.17
C ASP A 13 13.48 -5.89 -7.75
N HIS A 14 14.67 -6.01 -7.15
CA HIS A 14 15.71 -6.91 -7.59
C HIS A 14 15.27 -8.39 -7.49
N ASP A 15 14.55 -8.76 -6.41
CA ASP A 15 14.04 -10.12 -6.24
C ASP A 15 12.87 -10.40 -7.18
N PHE A 16 13.07 -11.35 -8.10
CA PHE A 16 12.05 -11.78 -9.05
C PHE A 16 10.75 -12.22 -8.36
N TYR A 17 10.83 -13.00 -7.30
CA TYR A 17 9.64 -13.50 -6.59
C TYR A 17 8.94 -12.40 -5.82
N GLY A 18 9.70 -11.52 -5.15
CA GLY A 18 9.17 -10.33 -4.47
C GLY A 18 8.43 -9.41 -5.43
N LEU A 19 9.04 -9.12 -6.60
CA LEU A 19 8.45 -8.32 -7.67
C LEU A 19 7.07 -8.86 -8.11
N HIS A 20 6.99 -10.17 -8.38
CA HIS A 20 5.76 -10.80 -8.85
C HIS A 20 4.72 -10.99 -7.72
N ALA A 21 5.15 -11.22 -6.48
CA ALA A 21 4.24 -11.28 -5.33
C ALA A 21 3.57 -9.92 -5.09
N ILE A 22 4.34 -8.82 -5.06
CA ILE A 22 3.81 -7.45 -4.92
C ILE A 22 2.85 -7.14 -6.07
N ASN A 23 3.24 -7.45 -7.31
CA ASN A 23 2.38 -7.28 -8.48
C ASN A 23 1.04 -8.02 -8.34
N SER A 24 1.07 -9.25 -7.84
CA SER A 24 -0.15 -10.04 -7.66
C SER A 24 -1.13 -9.39 -6.69
N TYR A 25 -0.67 -8.89 -5.55
CA TYR A 25 -1.52 -8.19 -4.59
C TYR A 25 -2.07 -6.87 -5.12
N LEU A 26 -1.26 -6.12 -5.87
CA LEU A 26 -1.70 -4.87 -6.48
C LEU A 26 -2.71 -5.09 -7.62
N ALA A 27 -2.55 -6.17 -8.40
CA ALA A 27 -3.44 -6.49 -9.51
C ALA A 27 -4.87 -6.88 -9.07
N TRP A 28 -5.01 -7.41 -7.85
CA TRP A 28 -6.31 -7.77 -7.27
C TRP A 28 -7.08 -6.57 -6.71
N ASP A 29 -6.41 -5.43 -6.53
CA ASP A 29 -6.98 -4.27 -5.85
C ASP A 29 -7.29 -3.15 -6.83
N ARG A 30 -8.55 -2.72 -6.91
CA ARG A 30 -9.01 -1.65 -7.81
C ARG A 30 -8.40 -0.27 -7.51
N ARG A 31 -7.77 -0.10 -6.35
CA ARG A 31 -7.04 1.15 -6.02
C ARG A 31 -5.80 1.31 -6.88
N THR A 32 -5.23 0.22 -7.38
CA THR A 32 -3.96 0.22 -8.09
C THR A 32 -4.03 -0.50 -9.44
N ARG A 33 -3.17 -0.10 -10.35
CA ARG A 33 -2.93 -0.76 -11.62
C ARG A 33 -1.42 -0.76 -11.91
N VAL A 34 -0.81 -1.93 -11.94
CA VAL A 34 0.61 -2.04 -12.28
C VAL A 34 0.80 -1.77 -13.77
N VAL A 35 1.63 -0.78 -14.10
CA VAL A 35 1.93 -0.37 -15.47
C VAL A 35 3.31 -0.84 -15.93
N ALA A 36 4.22 -1.11 -15.00
CA ALA A 36 5.55 -1.60 -15.30
C ALA A 36 6.17 -2.40 -14.15
N LEU A 37 7.00 -3.36 -14.51
CA LEU A 37 7.85 -4.14 -13.62
C LEU A 37 9.29 -4.04 -14.11
N THR A 38 10.24 -3.80 -13.24
CA THR A 38 11.67 -3.82 -13.55
C THR A 38 12.46 -4.36 -12.35
N GLN A 39 13.60 -4.97 -12.62
CA GLN A 39 14.48 -5.50 -11.59
C GLN A 39 15.67 -4.55 -11.29
N THR A 40 15.81 -3.46 -12.05
CA THR A 40 16.94 -2.56 -11.89
C THR A 40 16.52 -1.09 -11.97
N VAL A 41 17.27 -0.23 -11.30
CA VAL A 41 17.09 1.23 -11.39
C VAL A 41 17.26 1.73 -12.84
N GLY A 42 18.20 1.14 -13.60
CA GLY A 42 18.40 1.47 -15.03
C GLY A 42 17.15 1.20 -15.85
N GLY A 43 16.49 0.06 -15.60
CA GLY A 43 15.24 -0.32 -16.26
C GLY A 43 14.09 0.65 -16.05
N ILE A 44 14.05 1.39 -14.93
CA ILE A 44 13.08 2.48 -14.70
C ILE A 44 13.21 3.52 -15.82
N PHE A 45 14.42 4.04 -16.02
CA PHE A 45 14.66 5.12 -16.97
C PHE A 45 14.49 4.66 -18.41
N GLU A 46 14.95 3.46 -18.73
CA GLU A 46 14.74 2.86 -20.07
C GLU A 46 13.25 2.72 -20.41
N TRP A 47 12.43 2.32 -19.42
CA TRP A 47 10.98 2.20 -19.61
C TRP A 47 10.35 3.57 -19.86
N LEU A 48 10.71 4.59 -19.04
CA LEU A 48 10.20 5.95 -19.15
C LEU A 48 10.56 6.61 -20.50
N GLU A 49 11.73 6.33 -21.05
CA GLU A 49 12.16 6.86 -22.36
C GLU A 49 11.35 6.30 -23.54
N ARG A 50 10.80 5.10 -23.36
CA ARG A 50 10.05 4.38 -24.43
C ARG A 50 8.54 4.62 -24.36
N ARG A 51 8.05 5.35 -23.37
CA ARG A 51 6.62 5.51 -23.10
C ARG A 51 6.18 6.96 -23.10
N ALA A 52 4.95 7.19 -23.57
CA ALA A 52 4.34 8.51 -23.49
C ALA A 52 4.09 8.91 -22.02
N GLU A 53 4.18 10.19 -21.69
CA GLU A 53 3.97 10.71 -20.33
C GLU A 53 2.62 10.32 -19.74
N ALA A 54 1.58 10.21 -20.57
CA ALA A 54 0.25 9.76 -20.13
C ALA A 54 0.24 8.32 -19.60
N GLU A 55 1.25 7.50 -19.91
CA GLU A 55 1.39 6.14 -19.42
C GLU A 55 2.24 6.06 -18.13
N TRP A 56 2.93 7.13 -17.77
CA TRP A 56 3.85 7.14 -16.63
C TRP A 56 3.13 6.85 -15.30
N PRO A 57 3.87 6.27 -14.33
CA PRO A 57 3.28 5.90 -13.05
C PRO A 57 2.97 7.11 -12.18
N ASP A 58 1.88 7.01 -11.41
CA ASP A 58 1.55 7.95 -10.34
C ASP A 58 2.35 7.61 -9.06
N THR A 59 2.68 6.32 -8.90
CA THR A 59 3.44 5.81 -7.76
C THR A 59 4.53 4.84 -8.21
N MET A 60 5.69 4.92 -7.58
CA MET A 60 6.80 4.02 -7.80
C MET A 60 7.18 3.31 -6.50
N ILE A 61 7.16 1.99 -6.50
CA ILE A 61 7.74 1.17 -5.44
C ILE A 61 9.18 0.88 -5.80
N LEU A 62 10.10 1.19 -4.89
CA LEU A 62 11.54 1.03 -5.06
C LEU A 62 12.10 0.14 -3.96
N ASP A 63 12.62 -1.02 -4.32
CA ASP A 63 13.50 -1.82 -3.47
C ASP A 63 14.90 -1.23 -3.43
N THR A 64 15.65 -1.53 -2.36
CA THR A 64 16.98 -0.96 -2.14
C THR A 64 18.09 -2.00 -2.08
N GLU A 65 17.84 -3.24 -2.45
CA GLU A 65 18.82 -4.32 -2.33
C GLU A 65 20.12 -4.05 -3.14
N ASP A 66 19.95 -3.46 -4.33
CA ASP A 66 21.07 -3.06 -5.20
C ASP A 66 21.61 -1.66 -4.90
N ILE A 67 21.09 -0.97 -3.88
CA ILE A 67 21.53 0.39 -3.52
C ILE A 67 22.45 0.31 -2.29
N GLU A 68 23.73 0.57 -2.50
CA GLU A 68 24.75 0.36 -1.48
C GLU A 68 24.78 1.46 -0.42
N THR A 69 24.48 2.71 -0.80
CA THR A 69 24.62 3.86 0.08
C THR A 69 23.37 4.73 0.19
N PRO A 70 23.18 5.42 1.34
CA PRO A 70 22.09 6.38 1.50
C PRO A 70 22.13 7.51 0.45
N ASP A 71 23.31 8.00 0.09
CA ASP A 71 23.46 9.06 -0.92
C ASP A 71 23.03 8.59 -2.32
N GLU A 72 23.32 7.35 -2.64
CA GLU A 72 22.84 6.73 -3.88
C GLU A 72 21.32 6.64 -3.90
N LEU A 73 20.68 6.17 -2.83
CA LEU A 73 19.22 6.12 -2.71
C LEU A 73 18.60 7.51 -2.91
N LYS A 74 19.13 8.52 -2.23
CA LYS A 74 18.70 9.91 -2.38
C LYS A 74 18.83 10.38 -3.83
N SER A 75 19.96 10.08 -4.49
CA SER A 75 20.21 10.44 -5.88
C SER A 75 19.21 9.77 -6.83
N VAL A 76 18.93 8.47 -6.64
CA VAL A 76 17.96 7.72 -7.45
C VAL A 76 16.56 8.35 -7.33
N ILE A 77 16.09 8.58 -6.11
CA ILE A 77 14.78 9.18 -5.87
C ILE A 77 14.68 10.58 -6.48
N THR A 78 15.71 11.40 -6.29
CA THR A 78 15.76 12.76 -6.84
C THR A 78 15.69 12.74 -8.38
N ARG A 79 16.41 11.80 -9.03
CA ARG A 79 16.37 11.64 -10.50
C ARG A 79 15.01 11.19 -10.99
N ILE A 80 14.35 10.26 -10.31
CA ILE A 80 12.99 9.81 -10.64
C ILE A 80 12.03 10.99 -10.59
N ARG A 81 12.06 11.77 -9.50
CA ARG A 81 11.20 12.94 -9.33
C ARG A 81 11.51 14.10 -10.27
N ALA A 82 12.76 14.25 -10.68
CA ALA A 82 13.13 15.21 -11.72
C ALA A 82 12.53 14.85 -13.10
N LYS A 83 12.32 13.53 -13.35
CA LYS A 83 11.70 13.04 -14.57
C LYS A 83 10.16 13.11 -14.50
N ILE A 84 9.58 12.75 -13.36
CA ILE A 84 8.12 12.73 -13.12
C ILE A 84 7.84 13.56 -11.85
N ALA A 85 7.46 14.82 -12.02
CA ALA A 85 7.38 15.81 -10.94
C ALA A 85 6.45 15.38 -9.77
N ASP A 86 5.30 14.79 -10.09
CA ASP A 86 4.26 14.46 -9.11
C ASP A 86 4.30 13.00 -8.64
N VAL A 87 5.28 12.20 -9.09
CA VAL A 87 5.37 10.80 -8.70
C VAL A 87 5.57 10.63 -7.21
N LYS A 88 4.83 9.72 -6.62
CA LYS A 88 4.98 9.29 -5.23
C LYS A 88 5.97 8.11 -5.17
N VAL A 89 7.17 8.33 -4.69
CA VAL A 89 8.16 7.26 -4.51
C VAL A 89 8.01 6.66 -3.14
N VAL A 90 7.82 5.34 -3.08
CA VAL A 90 7.72 4.53 -1.86
C VAL A 90 8.89 3.56 -1.83
N VAL A 91 9.73 3.67 -0.83
CA VAL A 91 10.81 2.70 -0.61
C VAL A 91 10.27 1.54 0.21
N LEU A 92 10.47 0.31 -0.28
CA LEU A 92 9.98 -0.91 0.35
C LEU A 92 11.16 -1.83 0.68
N GLU A 93 11.55 -1.85 1.94
CA GLU A 93 12.78 -2.44 2.45
C GLU A 93 12.54 -3.78 3.14
N HIS A 94 13.53 -4.67 3.11
CA HIS A 94 13.52 -5.92 3.89
C HIS A 94 13.88 -5.70 5.36
N ILE A 95 14.95 -4.94 5.60
CA ILE A 95 15.50 -4.68 6.92
C ILE A 95 15.58 -3.18 7.15
N PRO A 96 14.97 -2.63 8.22
CA PRO A 96 14.93 -1.19 8.43
C PRO A 96 16.34 -0.62 8.70
N ARG A 97 16.69 0.45 7.96
CA ARG A 97 17.94 1.19 8.08
C ARG A 97 17.65 2.68 8.26
N ALA A 98 17.94 3.23 9.45
CA ALA A 98 17.58 4.62 9.78
C ALA A 98 18.19 5.65 8.82
N GLU A 99 19.43 5.42 8.36
CA GLU A 99 20.14 6.31 7.43
C GLU A 99 19.49 6.31 6.03
N PHE A 100 19.00 5.15 5.58
CA PHE A 100 18.26 5.03 4.34
C PHE A 100 16.87 5.66 4.42
N ALA A 101 16.20 5.56 5.57
CA ALA A 101 14.93 6.27 5.79
C ALA A 101 15.10 7.78 5.69
N LEU A 102 16.19 8.33 6.25
CA LEU A 102 16.50 9.75 6.13
C LEU A 102 16.82 10.13 4.68
N ALA A 103 17.63 9.34 4.00
CA ALA A 103 17.98 9.56 2.60
C ALA A 103 16.76 9.52 1.68
N ALA A 104 15.83 8.59 1.93
CA ALA A 104 14.55 8.52 1.22
C ALA A 104 13.72 9.79 1.43
N MET A 105 13.57 10.25 2.67
CA MET A 105 12.90 11.52 2.99
C MET A 105 13.57 12.69 2.28
N ASP A 106 14.90 12.78 2.33
CA ASP A 106 15.70 13.86 1.72
C ASP A 106 15.65 13.85 0.19
N GLY A 107 15.47 12.68 -0.41
CA GLY A 107 15.24 12.49 -1.85
C GLY A 107 13.83 12.88 -2.28
N GLY A 108 12.91 13.04 -1.32
CA GLY A 108 11.51 13.37 -1.55
C GLY A 108 10.61 12.15 -1.77
N ALA A 109 10.97 10.98 -1.26
CA ALA A 109 10.03 9.87 -1.15
C ALA A 109 8.87 10.24 -0.23
N VAL A 110 7.73 9.55 -0.39
CA VAL A 110 6.57 9.70 0.49
C VAL A 110 6.47 8.61 1.55
N GLY A 111 7.31 7.58 1.45
CA GLY A 111 7.34 6.51 2.43
C GLY A 111 8.64 5.71 2.40
N TYR A 112 9.07 5.25 3.58
CA TYR A 112 10.11 4.26 3.76
C TYR A 112 9.59 3.17 4.70
N LEU A 113 9.29 2.01 4.15
CA LEU A 113 8.48 0.98 4.79
C LEU A 113 9.20 -0.36 4.78
N VAL A 114 8.95 -1.19 5.80
CA VAL A 114 9.43 -2.58 5.83
C VAL A 114 8.35 -3.50 5.23
N ARG A 115 8.74 -4.40 4.34
CA ARG A 115 7.82 -5.32 3.64
C ARG A 115 6.92 -6.09 4.61
N ASN A 116 7.47 -6.62 5.70
CA ASN A 116 6.71 -7.38 6.69
C ASN A 116 5.67 -6.54 7.44
N ASP A 117 5.91 -5.23 7.60
CA ASP A 117 4.95 -4.34 8.25
C ASP A 117 3.79 -3.95 7.32
N VAL A 118 4.06 -3.92 6.01
CA VAL A 118 3.07 -3.61 4.98
C VAL A 118 2.22 -4.85 4.65
N GLY A 119 2.86 -5.99 4.45
CA GLY A 119 2.20 -7.26 4.15
C GLY A 119 1.15 -7.15 3.02
N LEU A 120 -0.03 -7.66 3.29
CA LEU A 120 -1.16 -7.67 2.35
C LEU A 120 -1.80 -6.29 2.13
N GLN A 121 -1.48 -5.29 2.96
CA GLN A 121 -2.04 -3.95 2.90
C GLN A 121 -1.36 -3.05 1.85
N ILE A 122 -0.52 -3.60 0.96
CA ILE A 122 0.29 -2.82 0.03
C ILE A 122 -0.54 -1.85 -0.83
N ALA A 123 -1.68 -2.26 -1.37
CA ALA A 123 -2.52 -1.39 -2.18
C ALA A 123 -3.19 -0.28 -1.37
N SER A 124 -3.69 -0.59 -0.16
CA SER A 124 -4.24 0.43 0.74
C SER A 124 -3.17 1.38 1.26
N THR A 125 -1.96 0.87 1.51
CA THR A 125 -0.80 1.69 1.87
C THR A 125 -0.46 2.69 0.77
N ILE A 126 -0.38 2.26 -0.49
CA ILE A 126 -0.11 3.15 -1.63
C ILE A 126 -1.19 4.23 -1.75
N ALA A 127 -2.46 3.86 -1.61
CA ALA A 127 -3.57 4.81 -1.68
C ALA A 127 -3.53 5.81 -0.51
N TRP A 128 -3.22 5.36 0.70
CA TRP A 128 -3.09 6.19 1.88
C TRP A 128 -1.91 7.17 1.78
N LEU A 129 -0.76 6.72 1.23
CA LEU A 129 0.44 7.54 1.03
C LEU A 129 0.23 8.72 0.05
N GLN A 130 -0.84 8.73 -0.75
CA GLN A 130 -1.15 9.88 -1.61
C GLN A 130 -1.42 11.15 -0.78
N ASN A 131 -1.85 11.00 0.47
CA ASN A 131 -2.36 12.09 1.32
C ASN A 131 -1.43 12.44 2.49
N VAL A 132 -0.25 11.81 2.59
CA VAL A 132 0.70 12.08 3.70
C VAL A 132 2.03 12.58 3.16
N PRO A 133 2.72 13.48 3.89
CA PRO A 133 3.99 14.05 3.42
C PRO A 133 5.12 13.01 3.40
N PHE A 134 5.26 12.23 4.46
CA PHE A 134 6.22 11.14 4.58
C PHE A 134 5.81 10.16 5.68
N ALA A 135 5.85 8.89 5.37
CA ALA A 135 5.51 7.83 6.32
C ALA A 135 6.64 6.82 6.52
N ILE A 136 6.65 6.23 7.71
CA ILE A 136 7.52 5.09 8.06
C ILE A 136 6.67 3.96 8.62
N SER A 137 7.13 2.71 8.49
CA SER A 137 6.47 1.59 9.16
C SER A 137 6.96 1.40 10.59
N SER A 138 6.24 0.62 11.40
CA SER A 138 6.55 0.39 12.81
C SER A 138 7.93 -0.24 13.04
N GLY A 139 8.41 -1.06 12.11
CA GLY A 139 9.76 -1.63 12.15
C GLY A 139 10.84 -0.57 11.98
N VAL A 140 10.59 0.43 11.12
CA VAL A 140 11.48 1.58 10.94
C VAL A 140 11.48 2.47 12.18
N GLU A 141 10.32 2.77 12.73
CA GLU A 141 10.17 3.57 13.96
C GLU A 141 11.03 3.02 15.12
N LYS A 142 11.06 1.68 15.27
CA LYS A 142 11.83 1.01 16.33
C LYS A 142 13.35 1.18 16.22
N VAL A 143 13.88 1.33 15.00
CA VAL A 143 15.34 1.50 14.78
C VAL A 143 15.75 2.97 14.75
N ILE A 144 14.82 3.89 14.55
CA ILE A 144 15.07 5.33 14.64
C ILE A 144 15.19 5.69 16.12
N LYS A 145 16.43 5.83 16.60
CA LYS A 145 16.63 6.36 17.95
C LYS A 145 16.22 7.84 17.96
N PRO A 146 15.37 8.30 18.89
CA PRO A 146 14.90 9.69 18.95
C PRO A 146 16.02 10.75 19.00
N GLN A 147 17.22 10.33 19.39
CA GLN A 147 18.39 11.19 19.49
C GLN A 147 19.13 11.43 18.17
N ILE A 148 18.85 10.64 17.12
CA ILE A 148 19.65 10.69 15.87
C ILE A 148 19.02 11.58 14.83
N ASN A 149 17.68 11.71 14.78
CA ASN A 149 17.11 12.57 13.74
C ASN A 149 15.74 13.16 14.09
N LYS A 150 15.77 14.44 14.51
CA LYS A 150 14.54 15.24 14.75
C LYS A 150 13.64 15.33 13.52
N ARG A 151 14.16 15.13 12.30
CA ARG A 151 13.39 15.22 11.05
C ARG A 151 12.53 13.97 10.85
N LEU A 152 13.07 12.78 11.11
CA LEU A 152 12.29 11.53 11.06
C LEU A 152 11.23 11.44 12.18
N ALA A 153 11.39 12.21 13.25
CA ALA A 153 10.37 12.31 14.30
C ALA A 153 9.06 12.97 13.83
N THR A 154 9.07 13.64 12.68
CA THR A 154 7.86 14.20 12.05
C THR A 154 7.20 13.26 11.06
N ALA A 155 7.79 12.10 10.79
CA ALA A 155 7.21 11.09 9.91
C ALA A 155 5.95 10.49 10.52
N VAL A 156 4.95 10.25 9.68
CA VAL A 156 3.71 9.57 10.11
C VAL A 156 4.00 8.07 10.16
N VAL A 157 3.58 7.42 11.23
CA VAL A 157 3.69 5.96 11.32
C VAL A 157 2.54 5.32 10.54
N LEU A 158 2.89 4.34 9.67
CA LEU A 158 1.89 3.60 8.89
C LEU A 158 0.84 2.96 9.82
N PRO A 159 -0.46 3.21 9.60
CA PRO A 159 -1.51 2.56 10.36
C PRO A 159 -1.46 1.04 10.21
N LYS A 160 -1.94 0.35 11.22
CA LYS A 160 -2.11 -1.12 11.16
C LYS A 160 -3.28 -1.48 10.24
N GLN A 161 -3.41 -2.78 9.95
CA GLN A 161 -4.61 -3.32 9.33
C GLN A 161 -5.85 -2.98 10.16
N ARG A 162 -6.94 -2.60 9.49
CA ARG A 162 -8.24 -2.33 10.13
C ARG A 162 -8.68 -3.53 10.95
N PRO A 163 -8.98 -3.36 12.24
CA PRO A 163 -9.46 -4.44 13.07
C PRO A 163 -10.93 -4.76 12.75
N TYR A 164 -11.26 -6.04 12.79
CA TYR A 164 -12.64 -6.54 12.76
C TYR A 164 -12.80 -7.47 13.97
N PRO A 165 -13.12 -6.94 15.15
CA PRO A 165 -13.17 -7.73 16.39
C PRO A 165 -14.24 -8.83 16.37
N GLU A 166 -15.29 -8.68 15.56
CA GLU A 166 -16.34 -9.69 15.38
C GLU A 166 -15.94 -10.86 14.49
N LEU A 167 -14.83 -10.74 13.71
CA LEU A 167 -14.31 -11.86 12.94
C LEU A 167 -13.62 -12.85 13.87
N THR A 168 -14.22 -14.03 14.03
CA THR A 168 -13.55 -15.14 14.72
C THR A 168 -12.34 -15.62 13.92
N ASP A 169 -11.39 -16.31 14.56
CA ASP A 169 -10.19 -16.82 13.89
C ASP A 169 -10.52 -17.72 12.69
N ARG A 170 -11.57 -18.55 12.81
CA ARG A 170 -12.02 -19.43 11.73
C ARG A 170 -12.60 -18.65 10.54
N ILE A 171 -13.38 -17.62 10.80
CA ILE A 171 -13.91 -16.75 9.74
C ILE A 171 -12.76 -15.99 9.07
N ARG A 172 -11.84 -15.44 9.86
CA ARG A 172 -10.65 -14.74 9.37
C ARG A 172 -9.79 -15.65 8.48
N GLN A 173 -9.55 -16.90 8.91
CA GLN A 173 -8.80 -17.89 8.14
C GLN A 173 -9.50 -18.22 6.81
N ALA A 174 -10.81 -18.41 6.81
CA ALA A 174 -11.56 -18.66 5.58
C ALA A 174 -11.52 -17.49 4.59
N ILE A 175 -11.62 -16.23 5.10
CA ILE A 175 -11.44 -15.03 4.27
C ILE A 175 -10.02 -14.96 3.72
N GLN A 176 -9.00 -15.21 4.55
CA GLN A 176 -7.61 -15.24 4.11
C GLN A 176 -7.39 -16.22 2.96
N LEU A 177 -7.79 -17.47 3.13
CA LEU A 177 -7.57 -18.51 2.13
C LEU A 177 -8.37 -18.27 0.84
N CYS A 178 -9.68 -17.95 0.97
CA CYS A 178 -10.54 -17.90 -0.22
C CYS A 178 -10.60 -16.55 -0.90
N VAL A 179 -10.48 -15.45 -0.16
CA VAL A 179 -10.62 -14.09 -0.72
C VAL A 179 -9.26 -13.50 -1.06
N VAL A 180 -8.26 -13.67 -0.19
CA VAL A 180 -6.92 -13.08 -0.38
C VAL A 180 -6.03 -13.99 -1.23
N GLU A 181 -5.97 -15.28 -0.91
CA GLU A 181 -5.10 -16.23 -1.59
C GLU A 181 -5.79 -16.91 -2.80
N GLY A 182 -7.10 -16.67 -2.99
CA GLY A 182 -7.85 -17.17 -4.14
C GLY A 182 -8.08 -18.70 -4.11
N MET A 183 -7.94 -19.33 -2.95
CA MET A 183 -8.15 -20.76 -2.79
C MET A 183 -9.63 -21.12 -2.99
N SER A 184 -9.90 -22.27 -3.64
CA SER A 184 -11.28 -22.75 -3.75
C SER A 184 -11.85 -23.16 -2.39
N ALA A 185 -13.18 -23.11 -2.23
CA ALA A 185 -13.82 -23.51 -0.99
C ALA A 185 -13.56 -24.99 -0.63
N ASP A 186 -13.33 -25.84 -1.62
CA ASP A 186 -13.02 -27.27 -1.39
C ASP A 186 -11.60 -27.43 -0.83
N LEU A 187 -10.60 -26.76 -1.40
CA LEU A 187 -9.22 -26.77 -0.88
C LEU A 187 -9.13 -26.12 0.51
N ALA A 188 -9.82 -24.99 0.71
CA ALA A 188 -9.86 -24.34 2.02
C ALA A 188 -10.55 -25.22 3.09
N ALA A 189 -11.54 -26.03 2.68
CA ALA A 189 -12.21 -26.97 3.56
C ALA A 189 -11.26 -28.09 4.02
N ASP A 190 -10.46 -28.62 3.09
CA ASP A 190 -9.43 -29.62 3.40
C ASP A 190 -8.38 -29.06 4.35
N GLU A 191 -7.87 -27.84 4.07
CA GLU A 191 -6.88 -27.16 4.91
C GLU A 191 -7.39 -26.87 6.33
N MET A 192 -8.65 -26.45 6.45
CA MET A 192 -9.26 -26.09 7.73
C MET A 192 -9.90 -27.28 8.48
N GLY A 193 -9.98 -28.47 7.86
CA GLY A 193 -10.62 -29.66 8.43
C GLY A 193 -12.14 -29.48 8.64
N VAL A 194 -12.84 -28.81 7.70
CA VAL A 194 -14.28 -28.57 7.75
C VAL A 194 -14.95 -28.90 6.42
N SER A 195 -16.27 -28.79 6.32
CA SER A 195 -16.95 -28.99 5.04
C SER A 195 -16.85 -27.75 4.13
N PRO A 196 -16.91 -27.90 2.79
CA PRO A 196 -17.01 -26.77 1.87
C PRO A 196 -18.22 -25.88 2.12
N HIS A 197 -19.29 -26.46 2.63
CA HIS A 197 -20.48 -25.69 3.04
C HIS A 197 -20.17 -24.77 4.23
N THR A 198 -19.37 -25.25 5.20
CA THR A 198 -18.92 -24.47 6.35
C THR A 198 -18.04 -23.29 5.90
N ILE A 199 -17.12 -23.51 4.95
CA ILE A 199 -16.29 -22.45 4.37
C ILE A 199 -17.15 -21.36 3.73
N ARG A 200 -18.13 -21.74 2.91
CA ARG A 200 -19.06 -20.78 2.28
C ARG A 200 -19.85 -19.97 3.33
N SER A 201 -20.23 -20.61 4.43
CA SER A 201 -20.90 -19.96 5.56
C SER A 201 -19.97 -18.97 6.27
N TYR A 202 -18.71 -19.32 6.51
CA TYR A 202 -17.71 -18.43 7.08
C TYR A 202 -17.46 -17.21 6.18
N ILE A 203 -17.32 -17.42 4.87
CA ILE A 203 -17.11 -16.32 3.91
C ILE A 203 -18.32 -15.37 3.91
N LYS A 204 -19.54 -15.90 3.87
CA LYS A 204 -20.76 -15.09 3.90
C LYS A 204 -20.85 -14.25 5.18
N GLU A 205 -20.57 -14.86 6.33
CA GLU A 205 -20.58 -14.17 7.61
C GLU A 205 -19.47 -13.13 7.70
N GLY A 206 -18.27 -13.45 7.22
CA GLY A 206 -17.16 -12.50 7.15
C GLY A 206 -17.50 -11.27 6.28
N TYR A 207 -18.14 -11.46 5.13
CA TYR A 207 -18.61 -10.34 4.30
C TYR A 207 -19.59 -9.45 5.06
N ARG A 208 -20.58 -10.06 5.73
CA ARG A 208 -21.58 -9.33 6.52
C ARG A 208 -20.93 -8.47 7.62
N ILE A 209 -19.97 -9.05 8.37
CA ILE A 209 -19.26 -8.36 9.44
C ILE A 209 -18.45 -7.18 8.89
N MET A 210 -17.64 -7.42 7.84
CA MET A 210 -16.81 -6.37 7.27
C MET A 210 -17.65 -5.25 6.63
N GLU A 211 -18.79 -5.60 6.01
CA GLU A 211 -19.71 -4.62 5.42
C GLU A 211 -20.39 -3.75 6.47
N ALA A 212 -20.79 -4.33 7.60
CA ALA A 212 -21.40 -3.59 8.70
C ALA A 212 -20.41 -2.58 9.36
N SER A 213 -19.11 -2.86 9.31
CA SER A 213 -18.07 -2.04 9.92
C SER A 213 -17.47 -1.00 8.97
N ASP A 214 -17.80 -1.07 7.66
CA ASP A 214 -17.19 -0.21 6.64
C ASP A 214 -18.18 0.85 6.14
N ARG A 215 -17.75 2.11 6.18
CA ARG A 215 -18.55 3.26 5.69
C ARG A 215 -18.15 3.72 4.28
N ASN A 216 -17.18 3.03 3.65
CA ASN A 216 -16.75 3.42 2.31
C ASN A 216 -17.78 2.99 1.25
N GLU A 217 -18.01 3.85 0.28
CA GLU A 217 -18.75 3.54 -0.91
C GLU A 217 -17.85 2.88 -1.95
N TYR A 218 -18.31 1.79 -2.54
CA TYR A 218 -17.59 1.06 -3.59
C TYR A 218 -18.37 1.18 -4.91
N PRO A 219 -17.67 1.20 -6.06
CA PRO A 219 -18.31 1.16 -7.35
C PRO A 219 -19.33 0.01 -7.47
N ALA A 220 -20.48 0.26 -8.09
CA ALA A 220 -21.58 -0.70 -8.16
C ALA A 220 -21.20 -1.97 -8.95
N GLU A 221 -20.26 -1.86 -9.89
CA GLU A 221 -19.72 -2.94 -10.72
C GLU A 221 -18.77 -3.89 -9.98
N MET A 222 -18.33 -3.54 -8.79
CA MET A 222 -17.44 -4.40 -8.00
C MET A 222 -18.19 -5.60 -7.44
N SER A 223 -17.59 -6.79 -7.62
CA SER A 223 -18.08 -8.02 -7.00
C SER A 223 -18.00 -7.99 -5.47
N ALA A 224 -18.77 -8.85 -4.81
CA ALA A 224 -18.70 -8.99 -3.35
C ALA A 224 -17.32 -9.42 -2.89
N GLN A 225 -16.62 -10.25 -3.68
CA GLN A 225 -15.25 -10.72 -3.38
C GLN A 225 -14.23 -9.58 -3.47
N GLU A 226 -14.28 -8.75 -4.51
CA GLU A 226 -13.41 -7.58 -4.65
C GLU A 226 -13.60 -6.59 -3.49
N ARG A 227 -14.86 -6.29 -3.14
CA ARG A 227 -15.15 -5.43 -1.98
C ARG A 227 -14.64 -6.04 -0.67
N ALA A 228 -14.81 -7.34 -0.47
CA ALA A 228 -14.32 -8.04 0.72
C ALA A 228 -12.79 -8.03 0.79
N PHE A 229 -12.11 -8.25 -0.33
CA PHE A 229 -10.66 -8.13 -0.42
C PHE A 229 -10.18 -6.73 0.01
N MET A 230 -10.76 -5.68 -0.57
CA MET A 230 -10.38 -4.30 -0.25
C MET A 230 -10.66 -3.92 1.21
N ARG A 231 -11.76 -4.43 1.79
CA ARG A 231 -12.05 -4.24 3.22
C ARG A 231 -11.07 -4.97 4.11
N PHE A 232 -10.81 -6.24 3.82
CA PHE A 232 -9.92 -7.08 4.62
C PHE A 232 -8.47 -6.57 4.62
N THR A 233 -8.02 -6.00 3.50
CA THR A 233 -6.67 -5.42 3.35
C THR A 233 -6.61 -3.92 3.66
N ALA A 234 -7.69 -3.31 4.17
CA ALA A 234 -7.71 -1.89 4.50
C ALA A 234 -6.83 -1.57 5.72
N LEU A 235 -6.26 -0.36 5.71
CA LEU A 235 -5.62 0.22 6.88
C LEU A 235 -6.66 0.75 7.87
N ASP A 236 -6.29 0.79 9.14
CA ASP A 236 -7.04 1.48 10.18
C ASP A 236 -6.66 2.98 10.14
N ASP A 237 -7.45 3.75 9.44
CA ASP A 237 -7.26 5.19 9.27
C ASP A 237 -8.01 6.05 10.30
N SER A 238 -8.55 5.42 11.35
CA SER A 238 -9.32 6.12 12.40
C SER A 238 -8.55 7.26 13.06
N ASP A 239 -7.23 7.15 13.17
CA ASP A 239 -6.36 8.16 13.78
C ASP A 239 -5.77 9.16 12.77
N THR A 240 -5.94 8.93 11.47
CA THR A 240 -5.25 9.72 10.42
C THR A 240 -5.96 11.05 10.13
N HIS A 241 -7.21 11.22 10.56
CA HIS A 241 -7.96 12.49 10.40
C HIS A 241 -7.31 13.73 11.03
N GLN A 242 -6.28 13.54 11.86
CA GLN A 242 -5.55 14.65 12.50
C GLN A 242 -4.53 15.35 11.57
N PHE A 243 -4.22 14.77 10.41
CA PHE A 243 -3.18 15.28 9.51
C PHE A 243 -3.71 15.90 8.20
N LEU A 244 -5.01 15.87 7.99
CA LEU A 244 -5.61 16.59 6.86
C LEU A 244 -5.69 18.07 7.22
N PRO A 245 -5.26 19.01 6.34
CA PRO A 245 -5.56 20.40 6.52
C PRO A 245 -7.09 20.58 6.62
N PRO A 246 -7.61 21.49 7.45
CA PRO A 246 -9.03 21.77 7.50
C PRO A 246 -9.49 22.13 6.09
N ASP A 247 -10.64 21.54 5.68
CA ASP A 247 -11.27 21.86 4.40
C ASP A 247 -11.34 23.38 4.24
N GLU A 248 -10.79 23.92 3.17
CA GLU A 248 -10.94 25.34 2.87
C GLU A 248 -12.45 25.62 2.78
N PRO A 249 -12.96 26.64 3.48
CA PRO A 249 -14.38 26.98 3.41
C PRO A 249 -14.70 27.33 1.96
N ASP A 250 -15.73 26.67 1.43
CA ASP A 250 -16.30 26.90 0.10
C ASP A 250 -16.58 28.41 -0.09
N SER A 251 -15.74 29.06 -0.89
CA SER A 251 -15.83 30.50 -1.19
C SER A 251 -16.91 30.83 -2.23
N SER A 252 -17.90 29.97 -2.43
CA SER A 252 -19.01 30.15 -3.37
C SER A 252 -20.33 30.54 -2.68
N GLN A 253 -20.33 31.57 -1.82
CA GLN A 253 -21.56 32.29 -1.52
C GLN A 253 -21.53 33.65 -2.24
N PRO A 254 -22.49 33.94 -3.13
CA PRO A 254 -22.65 35.27 -3.68
C PRO A 254 -23.11 36.21 -2.56
N GLN A 255 -22.38 37.31 -2.40
CA GLN A 255 -22.84 38.43 -1.59
C GLN A 255 -23.98 39.12 -2.35
N ASP A 256 -25.18 39.09 -1.76
CA ASP A 256 -26.25 40.04 -2.05
C ASP A 256 -26.03 41.35 -1.27
#